data_9b273c9f26e375cd12df7a6d6558ca6b
#
_entry.id   9b273c9f26e375cd12df7a6d6558ca6b
#
_cell.length_a   1.000
_cell.length_b   1.000
_cell.length_c   1.000
_cell.angle_alpha   90.00
_cell.angle_beta   90.00
_cell.angle_gamma   90.00
#
_symmetry.space_group_name_H-M   'P 1'
#
loop_
_entity.id
_entity.type
_entity.pdbx_description
1 polymer ?
#
loop_
_entity_poly.entity_id
_entity_poly.type
_entity_poly.pdbx_seq_one_letter_code
_entity_poly.pdbx_strand_id
1 'polypeptide(L)'
;IRQAKEEEIAAQKKAEEERQKQLQAASQNSTTTNSNSGNSNSSSSSNSNKGNSSSNSSSSSNKGNSSSSSSSSSGSYVSGSTVSRAYSALGKPYVWGAAGPNSFDCSGLVSFCLTGRYSHTYSSSDFVGLTKVSNPQPGDICVRVGHVGVYIGGGQMIHAPHTGDVVKISAVPSNMWYVRP
;
A
#
# COMPACT_ATOMS: atom_id res chain seq x y z
N ILE A 1 -11.76 -1.10 -27.81
CA ILE A 1 -11.67 -0.82 -26.36
C ILE A 1 -11.49 -2.11 -25.55
N ARG A 2 -12.24 -3.20 -25.79
CA ARG A 2 -12.07 -4.47 -25.09
C ARG A 2 -10.72 -5.15 -25.38
N GLN A 3 -10.31 -5.19 -26.64
CA GLN A 3 -9.04 -5.82 -27.04
C GLN A 3 -7.81 -5.13 -26.45
N ALA A 4 -7.79 -3.80 -26.41
CA ALA A 4 -6.69 -3.05 -25.79
C ALA A 4 -6.59 -3.30 -24.27
N LYS A 5 -7.72 -3.55 -23.60
CA LYS A 5 -7.77 -3.87 -22.16
C LYS A 5 -7.25 -5.28 -21.88
N GLU A 6 -7.57 -6.25 -22.72
CA GLU A 6 -7.07 -7.62 -22.61
C GLU A 6 -5.57 -7.71 -22.88
N GLU A 7 -5.09 -6.95 -23.86
CA GLU A 7 -3.66 -6.89 -24.19
C GLU A 7 -2.83 -6.23 -23.08
N GLU A 8 -3.34 -5.16 -22.48
CA GLU A 8 -2.72 -4.51 -21.31
C GLU A 8 -2.66 -5.46 -20.12
N ILE A 9 -3.74 -6.18 -19.82
CA ILE A 9 -3.80 -7.17 -18.74
C ILE A 9 -2.83 -8.32 -18.99
N ALA A 10 -2.77 -8.81 -20.23
CA ALA A 10 -1.86 -9.88 -20.61
C ALA A 10 -0.39 -9.45 -20.52
N ALA A 11 -0.06 -8.24 -20.97
CA ALA A 11 1.29 -7.70 -20.89
C ALA A 11 1.76 -7.50 -19.42
N GLN A 12 0.89 -6.97 -18.59
CA GLN A 12 1.19 -6.75 -17.17
C GLN A 12 1.34 -8.09 -16.43
N LYS A 13 0.46 -9.07 -16.70
CA LYS A 13 0.53 -10.40 -16.10
C LYS A 13 1.81 -11.14 -16.50
N LYS A 14 2.23 -11.02 -17.76
CA LYS A 14 3.47 -11.63 -18.26
C LYS A 14 4.71 -11.00 -17.62
N ALA A 15 4.75 -9.68 -17.48
CA ALA A 15 5.83 -8.97 -16.83
C ALA A 15 5.95 -9.34 -15.34
N GLU A 16 4.81 -9.52 -14.68
CA GLU A 16 4.72 -9.95 -13.29
C GLU A 16 5.23 -11.37 -13.09
N GLU A 17 4.81 -12.30 -13.94
CA GLU A 17 5.25 -13.71 -13.89
C GLU A 17 6.77 -13.84 -14.12
N GLU A 18 7.31 -13.08 -15.07
CA GLU A 18 8.74 -13.07 -15.35
C GLU A 18 9.55 -12.52 -14.17
N ARG A 19 9.03 -11.51 -13.49
CA ARG A 19 9.64 -10.93 -12.29
C ARG A 19 9.60 -11.88 -11.10
N GLN A 20 8.50 -12.60 -10.90
CA GLN A 20 8.41 -13.62 -9.85
C GLN A 20 9.42 -14.76 -10.08
N LYS A 21 9.64 -15.17 -11.32
CA LYS A 21 10.69 -16.15 -11.67
C LYS A 21 12.09 -15.64 -11.33
N GLN A 22 12.36 -14.37 -11.58
CA GLN A 22 13.66 -13.76 -11.22
C GLN A 22 13.88 -13.70 -9.71
N LEU A 23 12.84 -13.37 -8.93
CA LEU A 23 12.93 -13.34 -7.46
C LEU A 23 13.10 -14.73 -6.86
N GLN A 24 12.46 -15.76 -7.41
CA GLN A 24 12.65 -17.15 -6.99
C GLN A 24 14.05 -17.66 -7.32
N ALA A 25 14.59 -17.31 -8.49
CA ALA A 25 15.96 -17.67 -8.88
C ALA A 25 17.00 -16.99 -7.97
N ALA A 26 16.78 -15.74 -7.61
CA ALA A 26 17.66 -15.01 -6.68
C ALA A 26 17.62 -15.58 -5.25
N SER A 27 16.46 -16.08 -4.79
CA SER A 27 16.32 -16.71 -3.47
C SER A 27 17.00 -18.06 -3.36
N GLN A 28 17.10 -18.82 -4.46
CA GLN A 28 17.78 -20.12 -4.46
C GLN A 28 19.31 -19.99 -4.45
N ASN A 29 19.86 -18.86 -4.85
CA ASN A 29 21.30 -18.63 -4.89
C ASN A 29 21.89 -18.12 -3.56
N SER A 30 21.06 -17.87 -2.54
CA SER A 30 21.51 -17.37 -1.23
C SER A 30 21.73 -18.46 -0.18
N THR A 31 21.51 -19.75 -0.52
CA THR A 31 21.54 -20.84 0.47
C THR A 31 22.84 -21.65 0.46
N THR A 32 23.88 -21.19 -0.25
CA THR A 32 25.13 -21.93 -0.31
C THR A 32 26.33 -21.04 0.05
N THR A 33 26.37 -20.53 1.26
CA THR A 33 27.62 -20.18 1.97
C THR A 33 27.28 -19.72 3.39
N ASN A 34 27.18 -20.62 4.33
CA ASN A 34 27.80 -20.49 5.64
C ASN A 34 27.70 -21.81 6.43
N SER A 35 28.72 -22.59 6.33
CA SER A 35 29.06 -23.60 7.31
C SER A 35 30.52 -23.35 7.69
N ASN A 36 30.79 -22.84 8.84
CA ASN A 36 31.72 -23.46 9.77
C ASN A 36 32.10 -22.55 10.95
N SER A 37 32.22 -23.22 12.08
CA SER A 37 33.02 -22.94 13.28
C SER A 37 32.44 -21.90 14.25
N GLY A 38 32.04 -22.23 15.42
CA GLY A 38 32.60 -23.17 16.43
C GLY A 38 33.02 -22.37 17.64
N ASN A 39 32.46 -22.77 18.76
CA ASN A 39 33.05 -22.78 20.09
C ASN A 39 32.63 -21.74 21.15
N SER A 40 31.83 -22.25 22.08
CA SER A 40 31.88 -22.18 23.55
C SER A 40 32.39 -20.89 24.28
N ASN A 41 31.67 -20.35 25.22
CA ASN A 41 31.75 -20.70 26.64
C ASN A 41 30.86 -19.79 27.52
N SER A 42 30.14 -20.43 28.41
CA SER A 42 29.68 -20.15 29.77
C SER A 42 29.98 -18.77 30.42
N SER A 43 29.05 -18.17 31.09
CA SER A 43 28.71 -18.31 32.50
C SER A 43 27.92 -17.12 33.06
N SER A 44 26.81 -17.45 33.65
CA SER A 44 26.23 -16.97 34.91
C SER A 44 26.63 -15.61 35.48
N SER A 45 25.62 -14.79 35.78
CA SER A 45 25.29 -14.45 37.18
C SER A 45 24.07 -13.54 37.29
N SER A 46 23.16 -14.00 38.12
CA SER A 46 22.12 -13.32 38.83
C SER A 46 22.55 -12.00 39.50
N ASN A 47 21.70 -11.00 39.49
CA ASN A 47 21.40 -10.34 40.78
C ASN A 47 20.06 -9.58 40.75
N SER A 48 19.28 -9.90 41.74
CA SER A 48 18.06 -9.24 42.19
C SER A 48 18.41 -7.90 42.86
N ASN A 49 17.59 -6.88 42.70
CA ASN A 49 17.18 -6.04 43.83
C ASN A 49 15.97 -5.16 43.53
N LYS A 50 15.07 -5.24 44.24
CA LYS A 50 13.95 -4.85 45.05
C LYS A 50 14.00 -3.35 45.49
N GLY A 51 12.81 -2.70 45.29
CA GLY A 51 12.32 -1.64 46.19
C GLY A 51 12.42 -0.23 45.59
N ASN A 52 11.44 0.56 45.53
CA ASN A 52 10.50 1.02 46.53
C ASN A 52 9.62 2.14 45.95
N SER A 53 8.41 2.18 46.37
CA SER A 53 7.36 3.18 46.35
C SER A 53 7.76 4.67 46.29
N SER A 54 7.03 5.49 45.57
CA SER A 54 6.06 6.46 46.13
C SER A 54 5.47 7.40 45.10
N SER A 55 4.16 7.32 45.03
CA SER A 55 3.16 8.40 44.88
C SER A 55 3.60 9.81 44.47
N ASN A 56 3.02 10.34 43.37
CA ASN A 56 2.21 11.52 43.51
C ASN A 56 1.21 11.71 42.33
N SER A 57 -0.02 11.98 42.74
CA SER A 57 -1.18 12.32 41.95
C SER A 57 -1.05 13.70 41.28
N SER A 58 -1.53 13.83 40.05
CA SER A 58 -2.27 15.01 39.63
C SER A 58 -3.08 14.71 38.38
N SER A 59 -4.35 14.83 38.54
CA SER A 59 -5.45 14.77 37.59
C SER A 59 -5.31 15.76 36.43
N SER A 60 -5.61 15.28 35.19
CA SER A 60 -6.32 16.08 34.20
C SER A 60 -7.04 15.15 33.26
N SER A 61 -8.34 15.21 33.37
CA SER A 61 -9.35 14.60 32.53
C SER A 61 -9.21 15.03 31.07
N ASN A 62 -9.07 14.07 30.16
CA ASN A 62 -9.51 14.29 28.80
C ASN A 62 -10.31 13.08 28.33
N LYS A 63 -11.53 13.35 27.95
CA LYS A 63 -12.65 12.49 27.66
C LYS A 63 -12.41 11.80 26.32
N GLY A 64 -11.92 10.57 26.36
CA GLY A 64 -11.80 9.71 25.19
C GLY A 64 -13.18 9.20 24.77
N ASN A 65 -13.60 9.57 23.58
CA ASN A 65 -14.78 9.01 22.96
C ASN A 65 -14.45 7.63 22.39
N SER A 66 -14.81 6.60 23.14
CA SER A 66 -14.75 5.22 22.71
C SER A 66 -15.99 4.92 21.88
N SER A 67 -15.85 4.93 20.57
CA SER A 67 -16.87 4.36 19.68
C SER A 67 -16.58 2.89 19.48
N SER A 68 -17.32 2.07 20.19
CA SER A 68 -17.40 0.62 20.02
C SER A 68 -17.88 0.28 18.60
N SER A 69 -17.05 -0.44 17.87
CA SER A 69 -17.37 -1.02 16.56
C SER A 69 -18.22 -2.27 16.75
N SER A 70 -19.48 -2.17 16.40
CA SER A 70 -20.34 -3.34 16.15
C SER A 70 -20.05 -3.91 14.76
N SER A 71 -19.57 -5.14 14.75
CA SER A 71 -19.35 -5.95 13.55
C SER A 71 -20.69 -6.39 12.96
N SER A 72 -21.03 -5.87 11.79
CA SER A 72 -22.01 -6.47 10.89
C SER A 72 -21.38 -6.61 9.50
N SER A 73 -21.36 -7.84 9.04
CA SER A 73 -20.87 -8.30 7.75
C SER A 73 -21.75 -7.77 6.61
N SER A 74 -21.37 -6.62 6.10
CA SER A 74 -21.79 -6.08 4.82
C SER A 74 -20.56 -5.35 4.27
N GLY A 75 -20.11 -5.65 3.06
CA GLY A 75 -18.89 -5.23 2.39
C GLY A 75 -18.23 -4.00 3.03
N SER A 76 -17.10 -4.22 3.71
CA SER A 76 -16.41 -3.20 4.51
C SER A 76 -16.21 -1.90 3.75
N TYR A 77 -16.97 -0.88 4.11
CA TYR A 77 -16.80 0.47 3.62
C TYR A 77 -15.91 1.25 4.59
N VAL A 78 -14.85 1.84 4.06
CA VAL A 78 -13.96 2.73 4.82
C VAL A 78 -14.34 4.16 4.55
N SER A 79 -14.81 4.87 5.57
CA SER A 79 -15.16 6.29 5.49
C SER A 79 -13.91 7.15 5.27
N GLY A 80 -14.10 8.37 4.77
CA GLY A 80 -13.03 9.33 4.57
C GLY A 80 -12.91 9.81 3.11
N SER A 81 -11.99 10.74 2.88
CA SER A 81 -11.68 11.26 1.54
C SER A 81 -10.79 10.29 0.78
N THR A 82 -10.72 10.46 -0.56
CA THR A 82 -9.82 9.71 -1.44
C THR A 82 -8.37 9.74 -0.92
N VAL A 83 -7.91 10.91 -0.50
CA VAL A 83 -6.56 11.11 0.04
C VAL A 83 -6.36 10.40 1.38
N SER A 84 -7.32 10.51 2.31
CA SER A 84 -7.19 9.86 3.62
C SER A 84 -7.16 8.33 3.51
N ARG A 85 -7.94 7.76 2.59
CA ARG A 85 -7.88 6.32 2.30
C ARG A 85 -6.55 5.92 1.67
N ALA A 86 -5.98 6.73 0.78
CA ALA A 86 -4.68 6.49 0.21
C ALA A 86 -3.58 6.44 1.28
N TYR A 87 -3.59 7.37 2.23
CA TYR A 87 -2.67 7.35 3.38
C TYR A 87 -2.85 6.11 4.26
N SER A 88 -4.07 5.64 4.46
CA SER A 88 -4.33 4.43 5.26
C SER A 88 -3.80 3.13 4.62
N ALA A 89 -3.53 3.15 3.34
CA ALA A 89 -3.00 2.02 2.59
C ALA A 89 -1.45 1.99 2.54
N LEU A 90 -0.75 3.03 3.02
CA LEU A 90 0.71 3.07 2.98
C LEU A 90 1.35 1.85 3.64
N GLY A 91 2.44 1.36 3.05
CA GLY A 91 3.18 0.19 3.51
C GLY A 91 2.53 -1.16 3.20
N LYS A 92 1.31 -1.20 2.65
CA LYS A 92 0.69 -2.44 2.20
C LYS A 92 1.43 -3.00 0.98
N PRO A 93 1.70 -4.31 0.92
CA PRO A 93 2.42 -4.92 -0.19
C PRO A 93 1.64 -4.83 -1.50
N TYR A 94 2.37 -4.71 -2.59
CA TYR A 94 1.80 -4.86 -3.92
C TYR A 94 1.48 -6.32 -4.21
N VAL A 95 0.26 -6.59 -4.62
CA VAL A 95 -0.17 -7.88 -5.17
C VAL A 95 -1.07 -7.62 -6.37
N TRP A 96 -0.71 -8.17 -7.51
CA TRP A 96 -1.51 -8.04 -8.74
C TRP A 96 -2.96 -8.50 -8.54
N GLY A 97 -3.92 -7.69 -9.00
CA GLY A 97 -5.35 -7.95 -8.87
C GLY A 97 -5.93 -7.72 -7.46
N ALA A 98 -5.12 -7.27 -6.50
CA ALA A 98 -5.59 -7.01 -5.14
C ALA A 98 -6.15 -5.60 -4.98
N ALA A 99 -7.25 -5.49 -4.23
CA ALA A 99 -7.92 -4.24 -3.91
C ALA A 99 -8.13 -4.05 -2.38
N GLY A 100 -7.24 -4.62 -1.57
CA GLY A 100 -7.24 -4.52 -0.11
C GLY A 100 -7.95 -5.69 0.59
N PRO A 101 -8.02 -5.67 1.92
CA PRO A 101 -7.42 -4.68 2.84
C PRO A 101 -5.92 -4.87 3.07
N ASN A 102 -5.36 -6.03 2.76
CA ASN A 102 -3.98 -6.41 3.15
C ASN A 102 -2.94 -6.10 2.07
N SER A 103 -3.36 -5.99 0.82
CA SER A 103 -2.50 -5.73 -0.34
C SER A 103 -3.28 -4.99 -1.42
N PHE A 104 -2.57 -4.33 -2.33
CA PHE A 104 -3.16 -3.58 -3.44
C PHE A 104 -2.31 -3.71 -4.70
N ASP A 105 -2.96 -3.68 -5.86
CA ASP A 105 -2.31 -3.22 -7.09
C ASP A 105 -2.63 -1.73 -7.33
N CYS A 106 -2.12 -1.14 -8.41
CA CYS A 106 -2.28 0.29 -8.66
C CYS A 106 -3.74 0.70 -8.83
N SER A 107 -4.52 -0.04 -9.59
CA SER A 107 -5.92 0.23 -9.87
C SER A 107 -6.86 -0.19 -8.74
N GLY A 108 -6.53 -1.26 -8.03
CA GLY A 108 -7.23 -1.67 -6.82
C GLY A 108 -7.09 -0.66 -5.69
N LEU A 109 -5.90 -0.08 -5.53
CA LEU A 109 -5.68 1.03 -4.60
C LEU A 109 -6.55 2.24 -4.95
N VAL A 110 -6.53 2.68 -6.22
CA VAL A 110 -7.34 3.82 -6.68
C VAL A 110 -8.83 3.52 -6.53
N SER A 111 -9.29 2.31 -6.88
CA SER A 111 -10.67 1.87 -6.68
C SER A 111 -11.09 1.96 -5.22
N PHE A 112 -10.26 1.46 -4.30
CA PHE A 112 -10.48 1.60 -2.86
C PHE A 112 -10.52 3.06 -2.42
N CYS A 113 -9.58 3.88 -2.89
CA CYS A 113 -9.52 5.29 -2.51
C CYS A 113 -10.77 6.07 -2.96
N LEU A 114 -11.28 5.80 -4.15
CA LEU A 114 -12.46 6.47 -4.68
C LEU A 114 -13.75 5.98 -4.02
N THR A 115 -13.90 4.67 -3.84
CA THR A 115 -15.17 4.07 -3.42
C THR A 115 -15.25 3.80 -1.92
N GLY A 116 -14.12 3.70 -1.21
CA GLY A 116 -14.06 3.24 0.18
C GLY A 116 -14.32 1.73 0.34
N ARG A 117 -14.38 0.99 -0.76
CA ARG A 117 -14.65 -0.46 -0.76
C ARG A 117 -13.42 -1.24 -1.19
N TYR A 118 -13.19 -2.37 -0.58
CA TYR A 118 -12.15 -3.32 -0.98
C TYR A 118 -12.65 -4.14 -2.18
N SER A 119 -12.72 -3.47 -3.33
CA SER A 119 -13.25 -4.02 -4.56
C SER A 119 -12.53 -3.39 -5.75
N HIS A 120 -12.17 -4.19 -6.73
CA HIS A 120 -11.54 -3.75 -7.98
C HIS A 120 -12.60 -3.18 -8.93
N THR A 121 -13.06 -1.95 -8.66
CA THR A 121 -14.14 -1.29 -9.40
C THR A 121 -13.64 -0.72 -10.74
N TYR A 122 -12.41 -0.21 -10.74
CA TYR A 122 -11.79 0.45 -11.89
C TYR A 122 -10.49 -0.24 -12.27
N SER A 123 -10.15 -0.23 -13.55
CA SER A 123 -8.84 -0.57 -14.08
C SER A 123 -8.05 0.70 -14.42
N SER A 124 -6.75 0.60 -14.62
CA SER A 124 -5.92 1.74 -15.03
C SER A 124 -6.37 2.36 -16.36
N SER A 125 -6.86 1.54 -17.29
CA SER A 125 -7.37 2.01 -18.59
C SER A 125 -8.66 2.82 -18.51
N ASP A 126 -9.48 2.64 -17.49
CA ASP A 126 -10.71 3.41 -17.33
C ASP A 126 -10.44 4.91 -17.10
N PHE A 127 -9.25 5.25 -16.60
CA PHE A 127 -8.84 6.64 -16.37
C PHE A 127 -8.15 7.28 -17.58
N VAL A 128 -7.63 6.47 -18.52
CA VAL A 128 -6.87 6.99 -19.68
C VAL A 128 -7.72 7.88 -20.59
N GLY A 129 -9.01 7.56 -20.72
CA GLY A 129 -9.97 8.29 -21.57
C GLY A 129 -10.63 9.49 -20.91
N LEU A 130 -10.37 9.76 -19.63
CA LEU A 130 -10.98 10.89 -18.93
C LEU A 130 -10.34 12.22 -19.32
N THR A 131 -11.11 13.31 -19.14
CA THR A 131 -10.63 14.67 -19.40
C THR A 131 -9.46 15.00 -18.47
N LYS A 132 -8.36 15.44 -19.09
CA LYS A 132 -7.16 15.86 -18.34
C LYS A 132 -7.43 17.18 -17.62
N VAL A 133 -6.92 17.29 -16.40
CA VAL A 133 -6.94 18.54 -15.63
C VAL A 133 -5.54 19.18 -15.62
N SER A 134 -5.48 20.48 -15.86
CA SER A 134 -4.23 21.25 -15.86
C SER A 134 -3.87 21.81 -14.49
N ASN A 135 -4.83 21.88 -13.56
CA ASN A 135 -4.61 22.33 -12.19
C ASN A 135 -5.03 21.21 -11.23
N PRO A 136 -4.15 20.22 -10.97
CA PRO A 136 -4.47 19.06 -10.15
C PRO A 136 -4.65 19.44 -8.69
N GLN A 137 -5.63 18.80 -8.04
CA GLN A 137 -5.92 18.95 -6.62
C GLN A 137 -5.75 17.61 -5.91
N PRO A 138 -5.42 17.62 -4.61
CA PRO A 138 -5.37 16.39 -3.83
C PRO A 138 -6.67 15.58 -3.96
N GLY A 139 -6.54 14.31 -4.34
CA GLY A 139 -7.66 13.41 -4.67
C GLY A 139 -7.89 13.19 -6.15
N ASP A 140 -7.28 13.99 -7.03
CA ASP A 140 -7.22 13.68 -8.47
C ASP A 140 -6.37 12.43 -8.71
N ILE A 141 -6.54 11.80 -9.86
CA ILE A 141 -5.82 10.59 -10.21
C ILE A 141 -4.68 10.91 -11.18
N CYS A 142 -3.48 10.50 -10.81
CA CYS A 142 -2.31 10.49 -11.69
C CYS A 142 -2.41 9.29 -12.63
N VAL A 143 -2.30 9.51 -13.92
CA VAL A 143 -2.58 8.50 -14.96
C VAL A 143 -1.45 8.42 -15.96
N ARG A 144 -1.05 7.22 -16.33
CA ARG A 144 -0.36 6.87 -17.56
C ARG A 144 -0.87 5.52 -18.04
N VAL A 145 -0.59 5.15 -19.26
CA VAL A 145 -0.94 3.81 -19.75
C VAL A 145 -0.32 2.73 -18.83
N GLY A 146 -1.17 1.85 -18.33
CA GLY A 146 -0.78 0.74 -17.47
C GLY A 146 -0.48 1.12 -16.01
N HIS A 147 -0.69 2.37 -15.56
CA HIS A 147 -0.45 2.73 -14.17
C HIS A 147 -1.26 3.94 -13.71
N VAL A 148 -1.69 3.89 -12.46
CA VAL A 148 -2.44 4.96 -11.80
C VAL A 148 -1.99 5.15 -10.36
N GLY A 149 -2.23 6.35 -9.80
CA GLY A 149 -1.99 6.68 -8.40
C GLY A 149 -2.88 7.84 -7.97
N VAL A 150 -2.99 8.09 -6.68
CA VAL A 150 -3.76 9.19 -6.10
C VAL A 150 -2.85 10.39 -5.88
N TYR A 151 -3.16 11.52 -6.49
CA TYR A 151 -2.45 12.78 -6.27
C TYR A 151 -2.72 13.31 -4.87
N ILE A 152 -1.66 13.70 -4.16
CA ILE A 152 -1.76 14.22 -2.78
C ILE A 152 -1.30 15.67 -2.65
N GLY A 153 -0.98 16.34 -3.75
CA GLY A 153 -0.45 17.70 -3.76
C GLY A 153 1.07 17.74 -3.88
N GLY A 154 1.63 18.91 -4.13
CA GLY A 154 3.08 19.13 -4.15
C GLY A 154 3.85 18.30 -5.18
N GLY A 155 3.22 17.87 -6.26
CA GLY A 155 3.85 16.99 -7.26
C GLY A 155 4.05 15.55 -6.79
N GLN A 156 3.33 15.12 -5.75
CA GLN A 156 3.43 13.77 -5.16
C GLN A 156 2.15 12.96 -5.34
N MET A 157 2.30 11.64 -5.40
CA MET A 157 1.20 10.69 -5.44
C MET A 157 1.44 9.53 -4.48
N ILE A 158 0.35 8.90 -4.04
CA ILE A 158 0.36 7.57 -3.40
C ILE A 158 -0.04 6.56 -4.45
N HIS A 159 0.79 5.53 -4.61
CA HIS A 159 0.55 4.46 -5.58
C HIS A 159 1.08 3.11 -5.09
N ALA A 160 0.59 2.04 -5.69
CA ALA A 160 1.13 0.69 -5.57
C ALA A 160 1.96 0.39 -6.84
N PRO A 161 3.29 0.42 -6.78
CA PRO A 161 4.12 0.49 -8.00
C PRO A 161 4.19 -0.83 -8.78
N HIS A 162 4.59 -1.92 -8.13
CA HIS A 162 4.81 -3.24 -8.74
C HIS A 162 5.10 -4.30 -7.67
N THR A 163 5.12 -5.56 -8.07
CA THR A 163 5.47 -6.70 -7.20
C THR A 163 6.85 -6.53 -6.56
N GLY A 164 6.92 -6.89 -5.30
CA GLY A 164 8.11 -6.74 -4.47
C GLY A 164 8.26 -5.35 -3.86
N ASP A 165 7.28 -4.46 -4.09
CA ASP A 165 7.22 -3.13 -3.50
C ASP A 165 5.94 -2.98 -2.66
N VAL A 166 5.80 -1.83 -2.01
CA VAL A 166 4.65 -1.50 -1.16
C VAL A 166 3.97 -0.23 -1.65
N VAL A 167 2.76 0.00 -1.20
CA VAL A 167 2.08 1.29 -1.36
C VAL A 167 2.93 2.38 -0.71
N LYS A 168 3.31 3.38 -1.50
CA LYS A 168 4.23 4.44 -1.06
C LYS A 168 3.93 5.80 -1.69
N ILE A 169 4.53 6.83 -1.11
CA ILE A 169 4.56 8.17 -1.69
C ILE A 169 5.73 8.26 -2.67
N SER A 170 5.46 8.82 -3.84
CA SER A 170 6.48 9.08 -4.86
C SER A 170 6.19 10.40 -5.58
N ALA A 171 7.23 11.02 -6.16
CA ALA A 171 7.03 12.13 -7.09
C ALA A 171 6.23 11.64 -8.31
N VAL A 172 5.35 12.49 -8.83
CA VAL A 172 4.60 12.18 -10.06
C VAL A 172 5.56 12.29 -11.25
N PRO A 173 5.78 11.19 -11.99
CA PRO A 173 6.64 11.23 -13.18
C PRO A 173 6.10 12.16 -14.26
N SER A 174 6.99 12.77 -15.04
CA SER A 174 6.63 13.74 -16.10
C SER A 174 5.80 13.14 -17.24
N ASN A 175 5.79 11.82 -17.38
CA ASN A 175 4.98 11.09 -18.37
C ASN A 175 3.57 10.74 -17.87
N MET A 176 3.17 11.23 -16.71
CA MET A 176 1.80 11.09 -16.18
C MET A 176 1.04 12.40 -16.35
N TRP A 177 -0.27 12.27 -16.47
CA TRP A 177 -1.21 13.39 -16.45
C TRP A 177 -2.23 13.19 -15.33
N TYR A 178 -3.05 14.19 -15.11
CA TYR A 178 -4.04 14.17 -14.03
C TYR A 178 -5.45 14.14 -14.61
N VAL A 179 -6.33 13.39 -13.97
CA VAL A 179 -7.76 13.36 -14.28
C VAL A 179 -8.58 13.45 -13.00
N ARG A 180 -9.78 13.98 -13.10
CA ARG A 180 -10.74 14.07 -12.01
C ARG A 180 -11.93 13.20 -12.36
N PRO A 181 -12.13 12.04 -11.67
CA PRO A 181 -13.28 11.16 -11.85
C PRO A 181 -14.55 11.70 -11.22
#